data_0b36b125df20094f25ec67311264e0df
#
_entry.id   0b36b125df20094f25ec67311264e0df
#
_cell.length_a   1.000
_cell.length_b   1.000
_cell.length_c   1.000
_cell.angle_alpha   90.00
_cell.angle_beta   90.00
_cell.angle_gamma   90.00
#
_symmetry.space_group_name_H-M   'P 1'
#
loop_
_entity.id
_entity.type
_entity.pdbx_description
1 polymer ?
#
loop_
_entity_poly.entity_id
_entity_poly.type
_entity_poly.pdbx_seq_one_letter_code
_entity_poly.pdbx_strand_id
1 'polypeptide(L)'
;LLQYIPCRERQKTPEGLHEKDGVQYLTGFLYAPLREEFSRLSFDKPREKSILLSTGGTDPYNMAGRILAYGTRMQELQDYLWHVIVGSMNRYEDMLRELAAANPKIILHKNIPDMWRYMQQCEAAVSAGGTTLLELCACGIPTVCFAFADNQLEFAEEMAEHNLLIYAGDVREKDDAPHVICENLVCYTKDAGKRAQSFERMRRLVD
;
A
#
# COMPACT_ATOMS: atom_id res chain seq x y z
N LEU A 1 3.73 -0.79 -30.08
CA LEU A 1 4.02 -1.33 -28.74
C LEU A 1 3.55 -0.31 -27.71
N LEU A 2 2.81 -0.75 -26.70
CA LEU A 2 2.36 0.11 -25.60
C LEU A 2 3.29 -0.13 -24.42
N GLN A 3 3.89 0.90 -23.89
CA GLN A 3 4.77 0.81 -22.73
C GLN A 3 4.33 1.77 -21.64
N TYR A 4 4.06 1.26 -20.44
CA TYR A 4 3.88 2.07 -19.24
C TYR A 4 5.23 2.35 -18.60
N ILE A 5 5.52 3.61 -18.34
CA ILE A 5 6.78 4.05 -17.71
C ILE A 5 6.43 4.61 -16.34
N PRO A 6 6.89 3.96 -15.25
CA PRO A 6 6.84 4.59 -13.94
C PRO A 6 7.83 5.75 -13.86
N CYS A 7 7.53 6.62 -13.07
CA CYS A 7 7.93 7.95 -12.64
C CYS A 7 9.27 8.59 -13.01
N ARG A 8 10.45 8.00 -12.96
CA ARG A 8 11.72 8.74 -13.12
C ARG A 8 12.10 9.15 -14.53
N GLU A 9 11.75 8.37 -15.48
CA GLU A 9 11.90 8.85 -16.87
C GLU A 9 10.97 10.04 -17.19
N ARG A 10 10.03 10.37 -16.26
CA ARG A 10 9.13 11.51 -16.31
C ARG A 10 9.78 12.88 -16.35
N GLN A 11 10.87 13.11 -15.67
CA GLN A 11 11.57 14.41 -15.74
C GLN A 11 11.96 14.77 -17.18
N LYS A 12 11.90 13.78 -18.10
CA LYS A 12 12.18 13.95 -19.52
C LYS A 12 10.95 13.79 -20.43
N THR A 13 9.85 13.23 -19.93
CA THR A 13 8.64 12.98 -20.73
C THR A 13 7.41 13.49 -19.98
N PRO A 14 6.67 14.47 -20.51
CA PRO A 14 5.45 14.98 -19.87
C PRO A 14 4.42 13.87 -19.63
N GLU A 15 3.48 14.08 -18.69
CA GLU A 15 2.37 13.15 -18.51
C GLU A 15 1.50 13.09 -19.76
N GLY A 16 1.00 11.92 -20.11
CA GLY A 16 0.11 11.73 -21.23
C GLY A 16 0.51 10.64 -22.20
N LEU A 17 -0.10 10.68 -23.39
CA LEU A 17 0.22 9.81 -24.51
C LEU A 17 1.31 10.47 -25.37
N HIS A 18 2.42 9.81 -25.56
CA HIS A 18 3.53 10.24 -26.42
C HIS A 18 3.85 9.16 -27.43
N GLU A 19 4.32 9.58 -28.62
CA GLU A 19 4.83 8.65 -29.62
C GLU A 19 6.30 8.96 -29.94
N LYS A 20 7.14 7.94 -29.90
CA LYS A 20 8.53 8.02 -30.27
C LYS A 20 8.96 6.71 -30.92
N ASP A 21 9.60 6.80 -32.09
CA ASP A 21 10.13 5.66 -32.85
C ASP A 21 9.08 4.56 -33.14
N GLY A 22 7.81 4.96 -33.40
CA GLY A 22 6.69 4.05 -33.62
C GLY A 22 6.17 3.32 -32.39
N VAL A 23 6.60 3.73 -31.20
CA VAL A 23 6.15 3.24 -29.89
C VAL A 23 5.30 4.30 -29.20
N GLN A 24 4.13 3.90 -28.73
CA GLN A 24 3.29 4.75 -27.91
C GLN A 24 3.63 4.54 -26.43
N TYR A 25 3.91 5.63 -25.75
CA TYR A 25 4.23 5.68 -24.31
C TYR A 25 3.08 6.32 -23.56
N LEU A 26 2.57 5.61 -22.57
CA LEU A 26 1.60 6.12 -21.61
C LEU A 26 2.33 6.45 -20.31
N THR A 27 2.36 7.73 -19.96
CA THR A 27 3.07 8.20 -18.76
C THR A 27 2.10 8.86 -17.81
N GLY A 28 2.24 8.57 -16.54
CA GLY A 28 1.40 9.14 -15.51
C GLY A 28 0.48 8.15 -14.81
N PHE A 29 0.00 8.53 -13.62
CA PHE A 29 -0.87 7.69 -12.80
C PHE A 29 -2.20 7.36 -13.48
N LEU A 30 -2.72 8.26 -14.32
CA LEU A 30 -3.94 8.05 -15.09
C LEU A 30 -3.89 6.80 -15.99
N TYR A 31 -2.70 6.41 -16.42
CA TYR A 31 -2.48 5.24 -17.27
C TYR A 31 -1.99 4.02 -16.50
N ALA A 32 -2.09 4.04 -15.17
CA ALA A 32 -1.68 2.90 -14.35
C ALA A 32 -2.43 1.62 -14.74
N PRO A 33 -1.73 0.50 -14.99
CA PRO A 33 -2.37 -0.76 -15.35
C PRO A 33 -3.05 -1.34 -14.11
N LEU A 34 -4.32 -1.07 -13.94
CA LEU A 34 -5.16 -1.66 -12.90
C LEU A 34 -5.93 -2.85 -13.44
N ARG A 35 -6.19 -3.84 -12.59
CA ARG A 35 -7.07 -4.96 -12.91
C ARG A 35 -8.51 -4.47 -13.07
N GLU A 36 -9.31 -5.16 -13.90
CA GLU A 36 -10.68 -4.75 -14.25
C GLU A 36 -11.58 -4.51 -13.02
N GLU A 37 -11.42 -5.30 -11.97
CA GLU A 37 -12.19 -5.19 -10.74
C GLU A 37 -12.10 -3.81 -10.05
N PHE A 38 -11.01 -3.07 -10.27
CA PHE A 38 -10.84 -1.72 -9.73
C PHE A 38 -11.66 -0.65 -10.48
N SER A 39 -12.27 -0.98 -11.62
CA SER A 39 -13.24 -0.09 -12.30
C SER A 39 -14.63 -0.12 -11.67
N ARG A 40 -14.90 -1.05 -10.77
CA ARG A 40 -16.23 -1.31 -10.17
C ARG A 40 -16.31 -0.95 -8.69
N LEU A 41 -15.39 -0.11 -8.22
CA LEU A 41 -15.34 0.27 -6.81
C LEU A 41 -16.57 1.11 -6.42
N SER A 42 -17.12 0.86 -5.22
CA SER A 42 -18.18 1.65 -4.61
C SER A 42 -17.69 2.18 -3.25
N PHE A 43 -17.98 3.44 -2.98
CA PHE A 43 -17.55 4.12 -1.75
C PHE A 43 -18.72 4.49 -0.83
N ASP A 44 -19.87 3.85 -1.02
CA ASP A 44 -21.12 4.16 -0.30
C ASP A 44 -21.14 3.60 1.14
N LYS A 45 -20.21 2.68 1.44
CA LYS A 45 -20.14 2.06 2.77
C LYS A 45 -19.02 2.69 3.62
N PRO A 46 -19.27 2.88 4.93
CA PRO A 46 -18.22 3.30 5.83
C PRO A 46 -17.11 2.22 5.90
N ARG A 47 -15.87 2.65 6.07
CA ARG A 47 -14.74 1.75 6.28
C ARG A 47 -14.80 1.12 7.67
N GLU A 48 -14.30 -0.08 7.77
CA GLU A 48 -14.19 -0.83 9.02
C GLU A 48 -12.94 -0.42 9.79
N LYS A 49 -12.98 -0.50 11.11
CA LYS A 49 -11.80 -0.27 11.98
C LYS A 49 -10.78 -1.39 11.77
N SER A 50 -10.15 -1.36 10.60
CA SER A 50 -9.19 -2.38 10.17
C SER A 50 -8.05 -1.77 9.36
N ILE A 51 -6.93 -2.47 9.33
CA ILE A 51 -5.69 -2.11 8.65
C ILE A 51 -5.35 -3.24 7.66
N LEU A 52 -5.09 -2.87 6.43
CA LEU A 52 -4.51 -3.79 5.44
C LEU A 52 -2.99 -3.75 5.54
N LEU A 53 -2.34 -4.90 5.63
CA LEU A 53 -0.89 -5.04 5.61
C LEU A 53 -0.47 -5.92 4.43
N SER A 54 0.30 -5.34 3.49
CA SER A 54 0.82 -6.04 2.32
C SER A 54 2.31 -5.76 2.15
N THR A 55 3.13 -6.80 2.25
CA THR A 55 4.58 -6.70 2.11
C THR A 55 5.09 -7.22 0.76
N GLY A 56 4.18 -7.43 -0.19
CA GLY A 56 4.49 -8.00 -1.51
C GLY A 56 4.66 -9.51 -1.48
N GLY A 57 5.32 -10.06 -2.52
CA GLY A 57 5.40 -11.51 -2.74
C GLY A 57 6.31 -12.27 -1.79
N THR A 58 7.42 -11.67 -1.34
CA THR A 58 8.52 -12.37 -0.65
C THR A 58 8.75 -11.96 0.79
N ASP A 59 8.54 -10.68 1.13
CA ASP A 59 8.85 -10.08 2.44
C ASP A 59 10.23 -10.47 3.01
N PRO A 60 11.33 -10.15 2.34
CA PRO A 60 12.66 -10.66 2.67
C PRO A 60 13.17 -10.22 4.05
N TYR A 61 12.61 -9.13 4.60
CA TYR A 61 12.99 -8.53 5.88
C TYR A 61 11.99 -8.81 7.00
N ASN A 62 11.02 -9.73 6.77
CA ASN A 62 9.97 -10.06 7.74
C ASN A 62 9.22 -8.82 8.26
N MET A 63 8.94 -7.89 7.37
CA MET A 63 8.28 -6.64 7.77
C MET A 63 6.86 -6.88 8.28
N ALA A 64 6.13 -7.85 7.70
CA ALA A 64 4.80 -8.21 8.21
C ALA A 64 4.86 -8.63 9.67
N GLY A 65 5.72 -9.58 10.03
CA GLY A 65 5.85 -10.04 11.42
C GLY A 65 6.33 -8.94 12.37
N ARG A 66 7.31 -8.14 11.95
CA ARG A 66 7.87 -7.05 12.75
C ARG A 66 6.85 -5.94 13.00
N ILE A 67 6.07 -5.55 11.98
CA ILE A 67 5.01 -4.53 12.09
C ILE A 67 3.89 -5.05 13.01
N LEU A 68 3.44 -6.29 12.85
CA LEU A 68 2.41 -6.89 13.70
C LEU A 68 2.88 -6.99 15.16
N ALA A 69 4.11 -7.46 15.40
CA ALA A 69 4.65 -7.59 16.75
C ALA A 69 4.72 -6.24 17.50
N TYR A 70 4.93 -5.15 16.78
CA TYR A 70 4.96 -3.80 17.33
C TYR A 70 3.55 -3.19 17.37
N GLY A 71 2.85 -3.12 16.24
CA GLY A 71 1.58 -2.39 16.08
C GLY A 71 0.44 -2.95 16.93
N THR A 72 0.34 -4.28 17.09
CA THR A 72 -0.72 -4.88 17.92
C THR A 72 -0.57 -4.59 19.42
N ARG A 73 0.59 -4.08 19.85
CA ARG A 73 0.86 -3.68 21.24
C ARG A 73 0.68 -2.17 21.46
N MET A 74 0.61 -1.38 20.39
CA MET A 74 0.36 0.05 20.50
C MET A 74 -1.08 0.30 20.93
N GLN A 75 -1.28 1.14 21.94
CA GLN A 75 -2.60 1.49 22.48
C GLN A 75 -3.54 1.99 21.38
N GLU A 76 -3.02 2.76 20.45
CA GLU A 76 -3.78 3.37 19.36
C GLU A 76 -4.25 2.36 18.30
N LEU A 77 -3.53 1.25 18.15
CA LEU A 77 -3.77 0.26 17.10
C LEU A 77 -4.30 -1.08 17.63
N GLN A 78 -4.31 -1.29 18.95
CA GLN A 78 -4.69 -2.55 19.59
C GLN A 78 -6.12 -3.00 19.28
N ASP A 79 -7.01 -2.08 18.94
CA ASP A 79 -8.41 -2.36 18.60
C ASP A 79 -8.66 -2.59 17.13
N TYR A 80 -7.67 -2.39 16.27
CA TYR A 80 -7.81 -2.61 14.84
C TYR A 80 -7.71 -4.10 14.48
N LEU A 81 -8.54 -4.53 13.51
CA LEU A 81 -8.31 -5.77 12.80
C LEU A 81 -7.17 -5.58 11.79
N TRP A 82 -6.31 -6.57 11.69
CA TRP A 82 -5.21 -6.56 10.73
C TRP A 82 -5.47 -7.61 9.65
N HIS A 83 -5.81 -7.16 8.45
CA HIS A 83 -5.88 -8.00 7.26
C HIS A 83 -4.50 -8.10 6.63
N VAL A 84 -3.83 -9.22 6.79
CA VAL A 84 -2.45 -9.43 6.35
C VAL A 84 -2.45 -10.23 5.06
N ILE A 85 -1.96 -9.64 3.99
CA ILE A 85 -1.81 -10.30 2.69
C ILE A 85 -0.48 -11.04 2.67
N VAL A 86 -0.55 -12.35 2.73
CA VAL A 86 0.64 -13.22 2.73
C VAL A 86 1.01 -13.55 1.29
N GLY A 87 2.16 -13.08 0.84
CA GLY A 87 2.68 -13.36 -0.49
C GLY A 87 2.99 -14.83 -0.70
N SER A 88 2.87 -15.31 -1.94
CA SER A 88 3.04 -16.74 -2.26
C SER A 88 4.45 -17.29 -1.97
N MET A 89 5.45 -16.42 -1.94
CA MET A 89 6.86 -16.76 -1.66
C MET A 89 7.34 -16.24 -0.30
N ASN A 90 6.41 -15.89 0.60
CA ASN A 90 6.76 -15.41 1.93
C ASN A 90 7.30 -16.57 2.79
N ARG A 91 8.58 -16.51 3.16
CA ARG A 91 9.24 -17.56 3.95
C ARG A 91 8.95 -17.52 5.45
N TYR A 92 8.24 -16.51 5.91
CA TYR A 92 7.86 -16.32 7.32
C TYR A 92 6.38 -16.67 7.58
N GLU A 93 5.73 -17.37 6.66
CA GLU A 93 4.30 -17.71 6.75
C GLU A 93 3.97 -18.44 8.05
N ASP A 94 4.78 -19.43 8.47
CA ASP A 94 4.53 -20.19 9.69
C ASP A 94 4.56 -19.29 10.93
N MET A 95 5.51 -18.37 11.01
CA MET A 95 5.57 -17.39 12.10
C MET A 95 4.35 -16.45 12.09
N LEU A 96 3.89 -16.02 10.90
CA LEU A 96 2.67 -15.21 10.80
C LEU A 96 1.44 -16.00 11.27
N ARG A 97 1.37 -17.31 10.98
CA ARG A 97 0.31 -18.20 11.49
C ARG A 97 0.33 -18.31 13.01
N GLU A 98 1.51 -18.40 13.62
CA GLU A 98 1.65 -18.39 15.09
C GLU A 98 1.17 -17.07 15.69
N LEU A 99 1.52 -15.93 15.09
CA LEU A 99 1.04 -14.62 15.53
C LEU A 99 -0.49 -14.52 15.42
N ALA A 100 -1.07 -14.99 14.33
CA ALA A 100 -2.53 -14.99 14.14
C ALA A 100 -3.25 -15.94 15.12
N ALA A 101 -2.66 -17.09 15.43
CA ALA A 101 -3.20 -18.01 16.43
C ALA A 101 -3.19 -17.40 17.85
N ALA A 102 -2.20 -16.56 18.16
CA ALA A 102 -2.06 -15.90 19.45
C ALA A 102 -2.92 -14.61 19.55
N ASN A 103 -3.31 -14.01 18.43
CA ASN A 103 -4.09 -12.76 18.41
C ASN A 103 -5.23 -12.82 17.39
N PRO A 104 -6.50 -12.94 17.82
CA PRO A 104 -7.65 -13.06 16.94
C PRO A 104 -7.93 -11.81 16.07
N LYS A 105 -7.24 -10.70 16.34
CA LYS A 105 -7.30 -9.49 15.51
C LYS A 105 -6.38 -9.55 14.28
N ILE A 106 -5.57 -10.59 14.12
CA ILE A 106 -4.73 -10.82 12.94
C ILE A 106 -5.41 -11.86 12.05
N ILE A 107 -5.78 -11.46 10.84
CA ILE A 107 -6.43 -12.32 9.86
C ILE A 107 -5.50 -12.44 8.64
N LEU A 108 -5.00 -13.65 8.40
CA LEU A 108 -4.11 -13.91 7.27
C LEU A 108 -4.93 -14.24 6.02
N HIS A 109 -4.53 -13.63 4.92
CA HIS A 109 -5.09 -13.86 3.59
C HIS A 109 -4.01 -14.36 2.64
N LYS A 110 -4.24 -15.51 2.02
CA LYS A 110 -3.35 -16.07 1.02
C LYS A 110 -4.14 -16.46 -0.23
N ASN A 111 -3.59 -16.12 -1.41
CA ASN A 111 -4.19 -16.45 -2.71
C ASN A 111 -5.65 -15.99 -2.85
N ILE A 112 -5.99 -14.82 -2.31
CA ILE A 112 -7.35 -14.27 -2.44
C ILE A 112 -7.54 -13.60 -3.81
N PRO A 113 -8.57 -13.96 -4.55
CA PRO A 113 -8.88 -13.33 -5.84
C PRO A 113 -9.39 -11.89 -5.68
N ASP A 114 -10.11 -11.63 -4.60
CA ASP A 114 -10.85 -10.37 -4.36
C ASP A 114 -10.16 -9.44 -3.37
N MET A 115 -8.83 -9.23 -3.50
CA MET A 115 -8.07 -8.35 -2.58
C MET A 115 -8.62 -6.93 -2.53
N TRP A 116 -9.19 -6.43 -3.63
CA TRP A 116 -9.82 -5.13 -3.73
C TRP A 116 -10.93 -4.90 -2.69
N ARG A 117 -11.66 -5.94 -2.28
CA ARG A 117 -12.72 -5.84 -1.25
C ARG A 117 -12.14 -5.43 0.10
N TYR A 118 -11.03 -6.05 0.50
CA TYR A 118 -10.34 -5.70 1.74
C TYR A 118 -9.72 -4.30 1.66
N MET A 119 -9.19 -3.93 0.50
CA MET A 119 -8.68 -2.58 0.25
C MET A 119 -9.77 -1.51 0.40
N GLN A 120 -11.00 -1.79 -0.03
CA GLN A 120 -12.11 -0.85 0.16
C GLN A 120 -12.62 -0.78 1.60
N GLN A 121 -12.57 -1.89 2.33
CA GLN A 121 -13.13 -1.99 3.68
C GLN A 121 -12.23 -1.37 4.75
N CYS A 122 -10.91 -1.45 4.59
CA CYS A 122 -9.97 -1.00 5.61
C CYS A 122 -9.89 0.53 5.71
N GLU A 123 -9.74 1.05 6.94
CA GLU A 123 -9.54 2.50 7.20
C GLU A 123 -8.16 3.00 6.76
N ALA A 124 -7.13 2.15 6.83
CA ALA A 124 -5.78 2.48 6.44
C ALA A 124 -5.04 1.24 5.94
N ALA A 125 -3.91 1.46 5.26
CA ALA A 125 -3.04 0.38 4.81
C ALA A 125 -1.57 0.64 5.14
N VAL A 126 -0.81 -0.45 5.25
CA VAL A 126 0.64 -0.48 5.20
C VAL A 126 1.05 -1.32 4.01
N SER A 127 1.88 -0.80 3.14
CA SER A 127 2.30 -1.52 1.93
C SER A 127 3.77 -1.32 1.60
N ALA A 128 4.38 -2.35 1.04
CA ALA A 128 5.65 -2.18 0.34
C ALA A 128 5.48 -1.36 -0.95
N GLY A 129 6.55 -0.70 -1.41
CA GLY A 129 6.59 0.22 -2.55
C GLY A 129 6.45 -0.43 -3.93
N GLY A 130 5.54 -1.39 -4.08
CA GLY A 130 5.24 -2.07 -5.34
C GLY A 130 4.00 -1.54 -6.05
N THR A 131 3.61 -2.20 -7.16
CA THR A 131 2.42 -1.85 -7.96
C THR A 131 1.10 -1.89 -7.18
N THR A 132 1.05 -2.61 -6.06
CA THR A 132 -0.08 -2.60 -5.11
C THR A 132 -0.44 -1.18 -4.63
N LEU A 133 0.52 -0.24 -4.60
CA LEU A 133 0.24 1.15 -4.26
C LEU A 133 -0.76 1.81 -5.21
N LEU A 134 -0.74 1.47 -6.50
CA LEU A 134 -1.71 1.97 -7.48
C LEU A 134 -3.13 1.45 -7.20
N GLU A 135 -3.24 0.18 -6.80
CA GLU A 135 -4.50 -0.44 -6.40
C GLU A 135 -5.06 0.18 -5.11
N LEU A 136 -4.19 0.46 -4.14
CA LEU A 136 -4.55 1.17 -2.90
C LEU A 136 -5.02 2.60 -3.18
N CYS A 137 -4.36 3.30 -4.12
CA CYS A 137 -4.81 4.62 -4.58
C CYS A 137 -6.18 4.54 -5.25
N ALA A 138 -6.41 3.58 -6.14
CA ALA A 138 -7.72 3.38 -6.76
C ALA A 138 -8.83 3.15 -5.72
N CYS A 139 -8.53 2.42 -4.66
CA CYS A 139 -9.43 2.24 -3.52
C CYS A 139 -9.52 3.46 -2.59
N GLY A 140 -8.72 4.50 -2.80
CA GLY A 140 -8.67 5.69 -1.94
C GLY A 140 -8.33 5.36 -0.48
N ILE A 141 -7.50 4.35 -0.22
CA ILE A 141 -7.16 3.95 1.14
C ILE A 141 -5.88 4.65 1.62
N PRO A 142 -5.94 5.45 2.71
CA PRO A 142 -4.77 6.10 3.29
C PRO A 142 -3.67 5.09 3.60
N THR A 143 -2.49 5.28 3.01
CA THR A 143 -1.45 4.27 3.00
C THR A 143 -0.14 4.80 3.59
N VAL A 144 0.48 4.01 4.47
CA VAL A 144 1.88 4.16 4.85
C VAL A 144 2.69 3.18 4.00
N CYS A 145 3.65 3.72 3.25
CA CYS A 145 4.52 2.94 2.36
C CYS A 145 5.93 2.82 2.92
N PHE A 146 6.58 1.69 2.71
CA PHE A 146 8.01 1.50 2.92
C PHE A 146 8.64 0.83 1.70
N ALA A 147 9.95 0.95 1.53
CA ALA A 147 10.68 0.29 0.47
C ALA A 147 11.73 -0.68 1.02
N PHE A 148 12.02 -1.73 0.26
CA PHE A 148 13.11 -2.69 0.55
C PHE A 148 13.88 -3.10 -0.71
N ALA A 149 13.62 -2.45 -1.83
CA ALA A 149 14.30 -2.71 -3.10
C ALA A 149 14.47 -1.40 -3.88
N ASP A 150 15.53 -1.28 -4.68
CA ASP A 150 15.87 -0.04 -5.37
C ASP A 150 14.78 0.46 -6.32
N ASN A 151 14.11 -0.47 -7.01
CA ASN A 151 13.00 -0.15 -7.90
C ASN A 151 11.73 0.35 -7.19
N GLN A 152 11.70 0.29 -5.86
CA GLN A 152 10.57 0.78 -5.04
C GLN A 152 10.80 2.20 -4.52
N LEU A 153 12.08 2.62 -4.34
CA LEU A 153 12.44 3.87 -3.70
C LEU A 153 11.81 5.07 -4.40
N GLU A 154 12.14 5.22 -5.66
CA GLU A 154 11.69 6.35 -6.47
C GLU A 154 10.17 6.46 -6.56
N PHE A 155 9.54 5.33 -6.78
CA PHE A 155 8.08 5.28 -6.92
C PHE A 155 7.39 5.67 -5.61
N ALA A 156 7.88 5.18 -4.47
CA ALA A 156 7.35 5.53 -3.15
C ALA A 156 7.58 7.01 -2.81
N GLU A 157 8.77 7.53 -3.11
CA GLU A 157 9.12 8.94 -2.90
C GLU A 157 8.22 9.86 -3.73
N GLU A 158 8.04 9.58 -5.02
CA GLU A 158 7.17 10.38 -5.89
C GLU A 158 5.71 10.37 -5.44
N MET A 159 5.18 9.21 -5.06
CA MET A 159 3.84 9.15 -4.52
C MET A 159 3.68 9.99 -3.24
N ALA A 160 4.71 10.01 -2.40
CA ALA A 160 4.72 10.86 -1.20
C ALA A 160 4.84 12.35 -1.54
N GLU A 161 5.65 12.75 -2.51
CA GLU A 161 5.75 14.13 -3.00
C GLU A 161 4.40 14.65 -3.52
N HIS A 162 3.63 13.79 -4.18
CA HIS A 162 2.25 14.08 -4.59
C HIS A 162 1.23 14.00 -3.44
N ASN A 163 1.68 13.78 -2.21
CA ASN A 163 0.84 13.64 -1.01
C ASN A 163 -0.25 12.54 -1.13
N LEU A 164 0.06 11.46 -1.83
CA LEU A 164 -0.84 10.32 -2.01
C LEU A 164 -0.73 9.32 -0.85
N LEU A 165 0.44 9.26 -0.24
CA LEU A 165 0.75 8.35 0.86
C LEU A 165 1.81 8.96 1.79
N ILE A 166 2.06 8.32 2.92
CA ILE A 166 3.21 8.62 3.78
C ILE A 166 4.31 7.59 3.47
N TYR A 167 5.48 8.06 3.05
CA TYR A 167 6.64 7.20 2.85
C TYR A 167 7.47 7.13 4.13
N ALA A 168 7.55 5.93 4.73
CA ALA A 168 8.28 5.67 5.97
C ALA A 168 9.78 5.38 5.76
N GLY A 169 10.21 5.31 4.50
CA GLY A 169 11.62 5.15 4.12
C GLY A 169 12.01 3.72 3.71
N ASP A 170 13.30 3.56 3.44
CA ASP A 170 13.93 2.28 3.15
C ASP A 170 14.16 1.50 4.45
N VAL A 171 13.69 0.25 4.50
CA VAL A 171 13.76 -0.59 5.71
C VAL A 171 14.99 -1.51 5.76
N ARG A 172 15.82 -1.51 4.73
CA ARG A 172 16.96 -2.45 4.61
C ARG A 172 18.01 -2.30 5.71
N GLU A 173 18.18 -1.08 6.21
CA GLU A 173 19.19 -0.73 7.21
C GLU A 173 18.60 -0.06 8.46
N LYS A 174 17.27 -0.26 8.71
CA LYS A 174 16.58 0.41 9.81
C LYS A 174 15.91 -0.61 10.74
N ASP A 175 16.51 -0.83 11.91
CA ASP A 175 15.91 -1.70 12.93
C ASP A 175 14.62 -1.12 13.52
N ASP A 176 14.49 0.20 13.55
CA ASP A 176 13.33 0.93 14.05
C ASP A 176 12.20 1.09 13.01
N ALA A 177 12.37 0.59 11.78
CA ALA A 177 11.37 0.75 10.72
C ALA A 177 9.94 0.36 11.13
N PRO A 178 9.68 -0.73 11.87
CA PRO A 178 8.33 -1.06 12.32
C PRO A 178 7.71 0.01 13.23
N HIS A 179 8.52 0.64 14.08
CA HIS A 179 8.11 1.74 14.95
C HIS A 179 7.68 2.95 14.10
N VAL A 180 8.54 3.40 13.18
CA VAL A 180 8.27 4.55 12.29
C VAL A 180 7.02 4.31 11.45
N ILE A 181 6.85 3.11 10.90
CA ILE A 181 5.67 2.74 10.11
C ILE A 181 4.39 2.83 10.96
N CYS A 182 4.41 2.26 12.17
CA CYS A 182 3.25 2.27 13.06
C CYS A 182 2.90 3.66 13.57
N GLU A 183 3.88 4.52 13.88
CA GLU A 183 3.62 5.90 14.25
C GLU A 183 2.99 6.70 13.11
N ASN A 184 3.47 6.53 11.89
CA ASN A 184 2.85 7.13 10.71
C ASN A 184 1.43 6.62 10.48
N LEU A 185 1.17 5.33 10.74
CA LEU A 185 -0.16 4.75 10.66
C LEU A 185 -1.11 5.37 11.69
N VAL A 186 -0.64 5.67 12.89
CA VAL A 186 -1.42 6.35 13.93
C VAL A 186 -1.87 7.75 13.47
N CYS A 187 -1.11 8.44 12.61
CA CYS A 187 -1.54 9.70 12.03
C CYS A 187 -2.85 9.57 11.22
N TYR A 188 -3.04 8.45 10.54
CA TYR A 188 -4.28 8.18 9.81
C TYR A 188 -5.39 7.67 10.74
N THR A 189 -5.09 6.78 11.67
CA THR A 189 -6.10 6.17 12.53
C THR A 189 -6.74 7.16 13.51
N LYS A 190 -5.99 8.17 13.96
CA LYS A 190 -6.47 9.22 14.88
C LYS A 190 -7.18 10.39 14.19
N ASP A 191 -6.94 10.63 12.91
CA ASP A 191 -7.40 11.84 12.22
C ASP A 191 -8.28 11.50 11.01
N ALA A 192 -9.60 11.56 11.21
CA ALA A 192 -10.57 11.35 10.14
C ALA A 192 -10.44 12.40 9.01
N GLY A 193 -10.02 13.64 9.33
CA GLY A 193 -9.79 14.68 8.34
C GLY A 193 -8.62 14.35 7.44
N LYS A 194 -7.51 13.83 7.98
CA LYS A 194 -6.38 13.35 7.18
C LYS A 194 -6.77 12.19 6.27
N ARG A 195 -7.57 11.24 6.78
CA ARG A 195 -8.09 10.14 5.94
C ARG A 195 -8.92 10.66 4.78
N ALA A 196 -9.84 11.58 5.05
CA ALA A 196 -10.68 12.18 4.01
C ALA A 196 -9.86 12.94 2.96
N GLN A 197 -8.87 13.72 3.37
CA GLN A 197 -7.96 14.43 2.46
C GLN A 197 -7.15 13.47 1.59
N SER A 198 -6.63 12.38 2.18
CA SER A 198 -5.89 11.35 1.44
C SER A 198 -6.79 10.68 0.41
N PHE A 199 -8.01 10.29 0.81
CA PHE A 199 -9.02 9.72 -0.07
C PHE A 199 -9.28 10.62 -1.29
N GLU A 200 -9.59 11.90 -1.06
CA GLU A 200 -9.89 12.85 -2.12
C GLU A 200 -8.72 13.04 -3.11
N ARG A 201 -7.49 13.09 -2.60
CA ARG A 201 -6.29 13.21 -3.44
C ARG A 201 -6.09 11.98 -4.32
N MET A 202 -6.21 10.79 -3.72
CA MET A 202 -6.07 9.52 -4.44
C MET A 202 -7.14 9.36 -5.53
N ARG A 203 -8.39 9.72 -5.21
CA ARG A 203 -9.50 9.63 -6.18
C ARG A 203 -9.30 10.50 -7.40
N ARG A 204 -8.81 11.72 -7.23
CA ARG A 204 -8.52 12.64 -8.35
C ARG A 204 -7.47 12.14 -9.33
N LEU A 205 -6.70 11.13 -8.97
CA LEU A 205 -5.71 10.53 -9.87
C LEU A 205 -6.29 9.44 -10.75
N VAL A 206 -7.41 8.85 -10.37
CA VAL A 206 -7.97 7.65 -10.98
C VAL A 206 -9.30 7.93 -11.67
N ASP A 207 -9.94 9.06 -11.36
CA ASP A 207 -11.15 9.58 -12.02
C ASP A 207 -10.78 10.40 -13.26
#